data_402cda82cc55148673f7035b5dd61a32
#
_entry.id   402cda82cc55148673f7035b5dd61a32
#
_cell.length_a   1.000
_cell.length_b   1.000
_cell.length_c   1.000
_cell.angle_alpha   90.00
_cell.angle_beta   90.00
_cell.angle_gamma   90.00
#
_symmetry.space_group_name_H-M   'P 1'
#
loop_
_entity.id
_entity.type
_entity.pdbx_description
1 polymer ?
#
loop_
_entity_poly.entity_id
_entity_poly.type
_entity_poly.pdbx_seq_one_letter_code
_entity_poly.pdbx_strand_id
1 'polypeptide(L)'
;MKHLRRFNESQNTLIHDDLKEFCQENLIALIDEGFHVMLKKPHNKTGFIVILFKYEGDRKLGFTWNEIEDYYIPFLHRLSNLYSIEPVITIELAYINGNGTTSNAGREHIKIDELEDYSKEYEEITKDAPIKIGNVLVAVEGKL
;
A
#
# COMPACT_ATOMS: atom_id res chain seq x y z
N MET A 1 12.68 28.55 -8.66
CA MET A 1 11.36 28.19 -8.20
C MET A 1 11.21 26.69 -8.15
N LYS A 2 10.54 26.25 -7.13
CA LYS A 2 10.43 24.83 -6.86
C LYS A 2 9.83 24.03 -8.01
N HIS A 3 8.73 24.50 -8.57
CA HIS A 3 8.08 23.79 -9.66
C HIS A 3 8.90 23.82 -10.96
N LEU A 4 9.65 24.88 -11.20
CA LEU A 4 10.54 24.94 -12.36
C LEU A 4 11.64 23.91 -12.26
N ARG A 5 12.22 23.77 -11.08
CA ARG A 5 13.26 22.77 -10.87
C ARG A 5 12.73 21.37 -11.11
N ARG A 6 11.54 21.06 -10.60
CA ARG A 6 10.91 19.76 -10.81
C ARG A 6 10.65 19.51 -12.28
N PHE A 7 10.17 20.51 -13.00
CA PHE A 7 9.93 20.38 -14.43
C PHE A 7 11.21 20.00 -15.17
N ASN A 8 12.31 20.65 -14.85
CA ASN A 8 13.58 20.43 -15.52
C ASN A 8 14.23 19.10 -15.17
N GLU A 9 14.07 18.65 -13.95
CA GLU A 9 14.78 17.48 -13.43
C GLU A 9 14.00 16.19 -13.52
N SER A 10 12.68 16.27 -13.61
CA SER A 10 11.86 15.13 -13.31
C SER A 10 10.70 14.89 -14.26
N GLN A 11 10.91 15.16 -15.55
CA GLN A 11 9.89 14.79 -16.53
C GLN A 11 9.49 13.33 -16.38
N ASN A 12 10.45 12.47 -16.01
CA ASN A 12 10.26 11.04 -15.82
C ASN A 12 10.74 10.57 -14.45
N THR A 13 10.95 11.50 -13.51
CA THR A 13 11.45 11.16 -12.18
C THR A 13 10.39 11.45 -11.13
N LEU A 14 10.09 10.44 -10.32
CA LEU A 14 9.16 10.58 -9.23
C LEU A 14 9.83 11.31 -8.07
N ILE A 15 9.17 12.32 -7.51
CA ILE A 15 9.68 13.10 -6.38
C ILE A 15 9.09 12.52 -5.08
N HIS A 16 9.98 12.08 -4.20
CA HIS A 16 9.62 11.43 -2.94
C HIS A 16 8.65 12.27 -2.10
N ASP A 17 8.95 13.56 -1.91
CA ASP A 17 8.15 14.40 -1.02
C ASP A 17 6.73 14.62 -1.56
N ASP A 18 6.58 14.76 -2.87
CA ASP A 18 5.27 14.91 -3.49
C ASP A 18 4.43 13.65 -3.32
N LEU A 19 5.05 12.49 -3.52
CA LEU A 19 4.33 11.22 -3.35
C LEU A 19 3.99 10.97 -1.88
N LYS A 20 4.91 11.29 -0.98
CA LYS A 20 4.67 11.13 0.45
C LYS A 20 3.50 11.99 0.91
N GLU A 21 3.47 13.25 0.49
CA GLU A 21 2.37 14.16 0.80
C GLU A 21 1.05 13.65 0.24
N PHE A 22 1.05 13.19 -1.00
CA PHE A 22 -0.14 12.61 -1.64
C PHE A 22 -0.68 11.43 -0.84
N CYS A 23 0.20 10.51 -0.44
CA CYS A 23 -0.20 9.34 0.33
C CYS A 23 -0.76 9.74 1.69
N GLN A 24 -0.10 10.67 2.39
CA GLN A 24 -0.56 11.11 3.70
C GLN A 24 -1.93 11.79 3.64
N GLU A 25 -2.15 12.62 2.64
CA GLU A 25 -3.44 13.31 2.49
C GLU A 25 -4.57 12.34 2.15
N ASN A 26 -4.32 11.40 1.25
CA ASN A 26 -5.36 10.50 0.77
C ASN A 26 -5.63 9.31 1.69
N LEU A 27 -4.71 9.02 2.60
CA LEU A 27 -4.85 7.91 3.55
C LEU A 27 -4.95 8.39 5.00
N ILE A 28 -5.27 9.68 5.21
CA ILE A 28 -5.29 10.27 6.55
C ILE A 28 -6.24 9.52 7.49
N ALA A 29 -7.38 9.06 7.01
CA ALA A 29 -8.33 8.33 7.84
C ALA A 29 -7.73 7.02 8.37
N LEU A 30 -6.94 6.34 7.54
CA LEU A 30 -6.24 5.13 7.98
C LEU A 30 -5.09 5.45 8.92
N ILE A 31 -4.35 6.52 8.62
CA ILE A 31 -3.25 6.94 9.49
C ILE A 31 -3.77 7.27 10.89
N ASP A 32 -4.91 7.93 10.99
CA ASP A 32 -5.56 8.25 12.26
C ASP A 32 -5.97 6.99 13.04
N GLU A 33 -6.15 5.87 12.35
CA GLU A 33 -6.49 4.59 12.96
C GLU A 33 -5.28 3.71 13.29
N GLY A 34 -4.07 4.26 13.15
CA GLY A 34 -2.85 3.54 13.50
C GLY A 34 -2.11 2.91 12.32
N PHE A 35 -2.57 3.14 11.10
CA PHE A 35 -1.84 2.67 9.91
C PHE A 35 -0.66 3.59 9.60
N HIS A 36 0.33 3.02 8.96
CA HIS A 36 1.52 3.73 8.51
C HIS A 36 1.70 3.53 7.02
N VAL A 37 2.27 4.53 6.38
CA VAL A 37 2.60 4.48 4.96
C VAL A 37 4.09 4.72 4.82
N MET A 38 4.79 3.78 4.21
CA MET A 38 6.23 3.88 3.98
C MET A 38 6.51 3.92 2.49
N LEU A 39 7.45 4.77 2.09
CA LEU A 39 7.96 4.80 0.73
C LEU A 39 9.33 4.14 0.74
N LYS A 40 9.46 3.08 -0.05
CA LYS A 40 10.71 2.35 -0.18
C LYS A 40 11.18 2.43 -1.62
N LYS A 41 12.45 2.77 -1.82
CA LYS A 41 13.02 2.83 -3.16
C LYS A 41 13.49 1.43 -3.57
N PRO A 42 12.94 0.86 -4.67
CA PRO A 42 13.36 -0.45 -5.11
C PRO A 42 14.77 -0.41 -5.69
N HIS A 43 15.47 -1.52 -5.56
CA HIS A 43 16.83 -1.65 -6.06
C HIS A 43 16.83 -1.64 -7.59
N ASN A 44 17.72 -0.82 -8.19
CA ASN A 44 17.91 -0.73 -9.63
C ASN A 44 16.65 -0.31 -10.43
N LYS A 45 15.70 0.37 -9.77
CA LYS A 45 14.51 0.88 -10.44
C LYS A 45 14.28 2.33 -10.07
N THR A 46 13.58 3.05 -10.95
CA THR A 46 13.08 4.38 -10.62
C THR A 46 11.74 4.23 -9.89
N GLY A 47 11.34 5.29 -9.21
CA GLY A 47 10.06 5.27 -8.50
C GLY A 47 10.18 4.75 -7.08
N PHE A 48 9.05 4.36 -6.52
CA PHE A 48 8.96 3.93 -5.12
C PHE A 48 7.96 2.80 -4.98
N ILE A 49 8.13 2.02 -3.91
CA ILE A 49 7.12 1.09 -3.46
C ILE A 49 6.40 1.74 -2.28
N VAL A 50 5.08 1.86 -2.38
CA VAL A 50 4.25 2.37 -1.28
C VAL A 50 3.79 1.17 -0.45
N ILE A 51 4.10 1.18 0.84
CA ILE A 51 3.79 0.07 1.73
C ILE A 51 2.84 0.56 2.81
N LEU A 52 1.69 -0.09 2.92
CA LEU A 52 0.71 0.16 3.99
C LEU A 52 0.82 -0.95 5.03
N PHE A 53 0.95 -0.58 6.30
CA PHE A 53 1.06 -1.52 7.40
C PHE A 53 0.53 -0.89 8.68
N LYS A 54 0.40 -1.68 9.74
CA LYS A 54 -0.18 -1.20 11.00
C LYS A 54 0.70 -1.60 12.17
N TYR A 55 0.96 -0.63 13.07
CA TYR A 55 1.68 -0.86 14.31
C TYR A 55 0.89 -0.34 15.51
N GLU A 56 1.12 -0.95 16.66
CA GLU A 56 0.69 -0.43 17.95
C GLU A 56 1.92 -0.45 18.86
N GLY A 57 2.48 0.72 19.14
CA GLY A 57 3.78 0.81 19.80
C GLY A 57 4.86 0.19 18.92
N ASP A 58 5.61 -0.76 19.47
CA ASP A 58 6.66 -1.49 18.74
C ASP A 58 6.16 -2.75 18.05
N ARG A 59 4.87 -3.02 18.16
CA ARG A 59 4.30 -4.29 17.73
C ARG A 59 3.59 -4.14 16.41
N LYS A 60 3.98 -4.97 15.43
CA LYS A 60 3.30 -5.00 14.15
C LYS A 60 2.00 -5.76 14.29
N LEU A 61 0.90 -5.13 13.83
CA LEU A 61 -0.42 -5.71 13.84
C LEU A 61 -0.81 -6.19 12.45
N GLY A 62 -1.60 -7.26 12.41
CA GLY A 62 -2.30 -7.61 11.20
C GLY A 62 -3.59 -6.79 11.07
N PHE A 63 -4.13 -6.73 9.86
CA PHE A 63 -5.38 -6.03 9.61
C PHE A 63 -6.17 -6.77 8.51
N THR A 64 -7.44 -6.44 8.38
CA THR A 64 -8.31 -7.07 7.41
C THR A 64 -8.50 -6.18 6.19
N TRP A 65 -8.86 -6.79 5.07
CA TRP A 65 -9.18 -6.02 3.86
C TRP A 65 -10.33 -5.04 4.11
N ASN A 66 -11.33 -5.47 4.87
CA ASN A 66 -12.50 -4.64 5.18
C ASN A 66 -12.15 -3.37 5.94
N GLU A 67 -11.07 -3.41 6.74
CA GLU A 67 -10.63 -2.22 7.47
C GLU A 67 -10.10 -1.13 6.56
N ILE A 68 -9.60 -1.47 5.39
CA ILE A 68 -8.91 -0.51 4.52
C ILE A 68 -9.64 -0.23 3.20
N GLU A 69 -10.51 -1.13 2.73
CA GLU A 69 -11.01 -1.06 1.36
C GLU A 69 -11.70 0.26 1.00
N ASP A 70 -12.48 0.83 1.91
CA ASP A 70 -13.24 2.06 1.65
C ASP A 70 -12.35 3.26 1.38
N TYR A 71 -11.13 3.26 1.91
CA TYR A 71 -10.15 4.35 1.73
C TYR A 71 -9.06 3.98 0.74
N TYR A 72 -8.65 2.73 0.74
CA TYR A 72 -7.51 2.29 -0.04
C TYR A 72 -7.83 2.15 -1.53
N ILE A 73 -9.00 1.64 -1.87
CA ILE A 73 -9.40 1.51 -3.27
C ILE A 73 -9.51 2.88 -3.95
N PRO A 74 -10.22 3.88 -3.37
CA PRO A 74 -10.21 5.22 -3.97
C PRO A 74 -8.83 5.85 -4.05
N PHE A 75 -7.98 5.59 -3.05
CA PHE A 75 -6.58 6.04 -3.08
C PHE A 75 -5.84 5.49 -4.30
N LEU A 76 -5.96 4.20 -4.57
CA LEU A 76 -5.28 3.58 -5.71
C LEU A 76 -5.78 4.14 -7.04
N HIS A 77 -7.07 4.43 -7.16
CA HIS A 77 -7.60 5.04 -8.38
C HIS A 77 -7.04 6.46 -8.59
N ARG A 78 -6.96 7.26 -7.52
CA ARG A 78 -6.34 8.59 -7.60
C ARG A 78 -4.87 8.51 -7.92
N LEU A 79 -4.18 7.55 -7.30
CA LEU A 79 -2.77 7.32 -7.52
C LEU A 79 -2.51 6.97 -8.99
N SER A 80 -3.32 6.12 -9.59
CA SER A 80 -3.17 5.73 -10.97
C SER A 80 -3.45 6.87 -11.94
N ASN A 81 -4.26 7.86 -11.54
CA ASN A 81 -4.52 9.03 -12.37
C ASN A 81 -3.37 10.03 -12.39
N LEU A 82 -2.57 10.06 -11.33
CA LEU A 82 -1.47 11.02 -11.18
C LEU A 82 -0.10 10.42 -11.46
N TYR A 83 0.06 9.14 -11.22
CA TYR A 83 1.33 8.44 -11.34
C TYR A 83 1.11 7.15 -12.10
N SER A 84 2.19 6.60 -12.64
CA SER A 84 2.16 5.28 -13.22
C SER A 84 2.34 4.25 -12.11
N ILE A 85 1.41 3.31 -11.98
CA ILE A 85 1.52 2.26 -10.97
C ILE A 85 1.55 0.91 -11.65
N GLU A 86 2.16 -0.07 -10.98
CA GLU A 86 2.14 -1.43 -11.45
C GLU A 86 0.70 -1.94 -11.47
N PRO A 87 0.32 -2.71 -12.48
CA PRO A 87 -1.05 -3.22 -12.56
C PRO A 87 -1.37 -4.27 -11.49
N VAL A 88 -0.39 -4.62 -10.67
CA VAL A 88 -0.52 -5.66 -9.64
C VAL A 88 -0.21 -5.06 -8.28
N ILE A 89 -1.12 -5.27 -7.33
CA ILE A 89 -0.94 -4.92 -5.93
C ILE A 89 -0.54 -6.20 -5.20
N THR A 90 0.48 -6.13 -4.36
CA THR A 90 0.95 -7.28 -3.58
C THR A 90 0.42 -7.18 -2.17
N ILE A 91 -0.30 -8.21 -1.73
CA ILE A 91 -0.80 -8.31 -0.36
C ILE A 91 -0.02 -9.41 0.35
N GLU A 92 0.71 -9.02 1.40
CA GLU A 92 1.48 -9.95 2.19
C GLU A 92 0.64 -10.41 3.37
N LEU A 93 0.37 -11.72 3.42
CA LEU A 93 -0.46 -12.33 4.46
C LEU A 93 0.39 -12.77 5.63
N ALA A 94 -0.18 -12.72 6.83
CA ALA A 94 0.51 -13.08 8.05
C ALA A 94 -0.36 -13.95 8.95
N TYR A 95 0.25 -14.97 9.55
CA TYR A 95 -0.40 -15.72 10.63
C TYR A 95 -0.34 -14.91 11.91
N ILE A 96 -1.42 -14.93 12.67
CA ILE A 96 -1.47 -14.32 14.00
C ILE A 96 -1.20 -15.40 15.00
N ASN A 97 -0.05 -15.35 15.65
CA ASN A 97 0.36 -16.33 16.65
C ASN A 97 -0.36 -16.08 17.98
N GLY A 98 -0.43 -17.11 18.82
CA GLY A 98 -1.12 -17.02 20.12
C GLY A 98 -0.51 -15.98 21.06
N ASN A 99 0.77 -15.66 20.89
CA ASN A 99 1.44 -14.62 21.70
C ASN A 99 1.33 -13.21 21.09
N GLY A 100 0.56 -13.06 20.03
CA GLY A 100 0.35 -11.78 19.39
C GLY A 100 1.40 -11.40 18.35
N THR A 101 2.40 -12.26 18.12
CA THR A 101 3.37 -12.03 17.04
C THR A 101 2.80 -12.50 15.70
N THR A 102 3.42 -12.07 14.60
CA THR A 102 3.00 -12.47 13.26
C THR A 102 4.12 -13.23 12.56
N SER A 103 3.76 -14.14 11.67
CA SER A 103 4.68 -14.83 10.80
C SER A 103 4.15 -14.86 9.38
N ASN A 104 5.03 -15.03 8.41
CA ASN A 104 4.67 -14.99 6.99
C ASN A 104 3.71 -16.12 6.64
N ALA A 105 2.58 -15.77 6.00
CA ALA A 105 1.58 -16.73 5.52
C ALA A 105 1.48 -16.75 4.00
N GLY A 106 2.33 -16.00 3.30
CA GLY A 106 2.35 -15.97 1.85
C GLY A 106 1.99 -14.61 1.27
N ARG A 107 1.87 -14.56 -0.05
CA ARG A 107 1.55 -13.35 -0.80
C ARG A 107 0.44 -13.61 -1.78
N GLU A 108 -0.40 -12.60 -1.95
CA GLU A 108 -1.42 -12.55 -2.98
C GLU A 108 -1.09 -11.42 -3.94
N HIS A 109 -1.28 -11.66 -5.22
CA HIS A 109 -1.11 -10.62 -6.24
C HIS A 109 -2.47 -10.34 -6.86
N ILE A 110 -2.88 -9.07 -6.83
CA ILE A 110 -4.20 -8.67 -7.28
C ILE A 110 -4.03 -7.58 -8.33
N LYS A 111 -4.71 -7.74 -9.46
CA LYS A 111 -4.74 -6.68 -10.46
C LYS A 111 -5.64 -5.55 -10.01
N ILE A 112 -5.34 -4.35 -10.51
CA ILE A 112 -6.05 -3.15 -10.08
C ILE A 112 -7.55 -3.22 -10.42
N ASP A 113 -7.90 -3.89 -11.50
CA ASP A 113 -9.30 -4.07 -11.90
C ASP A 113 -10.03 -5.17 -11.11
N GLU A 114 -9.32 -5.90 -10.26
CA GLU A 114 -9.88 -6.93 -9.40
C GLU A 114 -10.10 -6.47 -7.96
N LEU A 115 -9.76 -5.21 -7.66
CA LEU A 115 -9.78 -4.72 -6.28
C LEU A 115 -11.16 -4.77 -5.61
N GLU A 116 -12.19 -4.39 -6.36
CA GLU A 116 -13.55 -4.36 -5.82
C GLU A 116 -14.07 -5.75 -5.45
N ASP A 117 -13.57 -6.78 -6.11
CA ASP A 117 -14.00 -8.17 -5.89
C ASP A 117 -13.12 -8.90 -4.89
N TYR A 118 -12.03 -8.30 -4.47
CA TYR A 118 -11.07 -8.95 -3.60
C TYR A 118 -11.64 -9.29 -2.21
N SER A 119 -12.61 -8.55 -1.75
CA SER A 119 -13.21 -8.79 -0.43
C SER A 119 -13.70 -10.23 -0.27
N LYS A 120 -14.35 -10.75 -1.30
CA LYS A 120 -14.85 -12.14 -1.28
C LYS A 120 -13.71 -13.15 -1.28
N GLU A 121 -12.69 -12.90 -2.09
CA GLU A 121 -11.52 -13.76 -2.15
C GLU A 121 -10.78 -13.77 -0.83
N TYR A 122 -10.61 -12.59 -0.22
CA TYR A 122 -9.96 -12.47 1.08
C TYR A 122 -10.70 -13.26 2.14
N GLU A 123 -12.03 -13.18 2.18
CA GLU A 123 -12.85 -13.94 3.12
C GLU A 123 -12.65 -15.45 2.96
N GLU A 124 -12.60 -15.94 1.73
CA GLU A 124 -12.35 -17.35 1.45
C GLU A 124 -10.98 -17.81 1.94
N ILE A 125 -9.94 -17.01 1.67
CA ILE A 125 -8.57 -17.33 2.06
C ILE A 125 -8.42 -17.38 3.57
N THR A 126 -9.08 -16.46 4.29
CA THR A 126 -8.87 -16.28 5.72
C THR A 126 -9.93 -16.95 6.59
N LYS A 127 -10.93 -17.57 5.98
CA LYS A 127 -12.13 -18.10 6.63
C LYS A 127 -11.86 -19.02 7.83
N ASP A 128 -10.95 -19.96 7.69
CA ASP A 128 -10.69 -20.98 8.69
C ASP A 128 -9.28 -20.91 9.28
N ALA A 129 -8.62 -19.76 9.12
CA ALA A 129 -7.23 -19.63 9.55
C ALA A 129 -7.01 -18.27 10.23
N PRO A 130 -6.12 -18.22 11.24
CA PRO A 130 -5.80 -16.95 11.90
C PRO A 130 -4.83 -16.13 11.04
N ILE A 131 -5.28 -15.76 9.83
CA ILE A 131 -4.51 -15.04 8.84
C ILE A 131 -5.08 -13.64 8.68
N LYS A 132 -4.20 -12.65 8.67
CA LYS A 132 -4.53 -11.25 8.37
C LYS A 132 -3.51 -10.70 7.40
N ILE A 133 -3.75 -9.49 6.94
CA ILE A 133 -2.81 -8.78 6.07
C ILE A 133 -1.73 -8.15 6.95
N GLY A 134 -0.47 -8.35 6.57
CA GLY A 134 0.66 -7.69 7.25
C GLY A 134 1.10 -6.42 6.52
N ASN A 135 1.14 -6.46 5.19
CA ASN A 135 1.54 -5.33 4.36
C ASN A 135 0.75 -5.34 3.06
N VAL A 136 0.51 -4.16 2.52
CA VAL A 136 0.00 -4.00 1.15
C VAL A 136 0.99 -3.12 0.39
N LEU A 137 1.47 -3.60 -0.76
CA LEU A 137 2.51 -2.95 -1.54
C LEU A 137 2.01 -2.62 -2.94
N VAL A 138 2.39 -1.44 -3.42
CA VAL A 138 2.18 -1.05 -4.81
C VAL A 138 3.40 -0.30 -5.30
N ALA A 139 3.89 -0.64 -6.49
CA ALA A 139 5.03 0.05 -7.08
C ALA A 139 4.53 1.26 -7.88
N VAL A 140 5.16 2.41 -7.67
CA VAL A 140 4.79 3.68 -8.26
C VAL A 140 5.96 4.24 -9.03
N GLU A 141 5.73 4.59 -10.29
CA GLU A 141 6.72 5.22 -11.15
C GLU A 141 6.46 6.73 -11.24
N GLY A 142 7.13 7.42 -12.13
CA GLY A 142 6.94 8.85 -12.34
C GLY A 142 5.55 9.23 -12.84
N LYS A 143 5.31 10.50 -13.02
CA LYS A 143 4.00 10.99 -13.45
C LYS A 143 3.62 10.47 -14.83
N LEU A 144 2.35 10.22 -15.00
CA LEU A 144 1.77 9.83 -16.28
C LEU A 144 1.88 10.96 -17.31
#